data_ddbc931113cefcbc761b6cc7d17b4b02
#
_entry.id   ddbc931113cefcbc761b6cc7d17b4b02
#
_cell.length_a   1.000
_cell.length_b   1.000
_cell.length_c   1.000
_cell.angle_alpha   90.00
_cell.angle_beta   90.00
_cell.angle_gamma   90.00
#
_symmetry.space_group_name_H-M   'P 1'
#
loop_
_entity.id
_entity.type
_entity.pdbx_description
1 polymer ?
#
loop_
_entity_poly.entity_id
_entity_poly.type
_entity_poly.pdbx_seq_one_letter_code
_entity_poly.pdbx_strand_id
1 'polypeptide(L)'
;MLELVFILVILGILAAVAIPKISASRDDAKLVALKSDINTLKTAFPAYFLAQGEGTFLSAITLSNANWTLSDYTIQSKLQDSNHNPCISVKLLNSNDTIPTTPKDVQFLEFSTQTSGNANGDTCAKLIESIGLNATLKIPLLSNSIVF
;
A
#
# COMPACT_ATOMS: atom_id res chain seq x y z
N MET A 1 -47.46 -13.23 -20.85
CA MET A 1 -46.89 -12.05 -21.56
C MET A 1 -46.71 -10.85 -20.62
N LEU A 2 -47.72 -10.39 -19.95
CA LEU A 2 -47.62 -9.28 -18.98
C LEU A 2 -46.78 -9.61 -17.76
N GLU A 3 -46.82 -10.81 -17.25
CA GLU A 3 -46.02 -11.28 -16.11
C GLU A 3 -44.53 -11.26 -16.41
N LEU A 4 -44.11 -11.65 -17.60
CA LEU A 4 -42.70 -11.64 -18.00
C LEU A 4 -42.17 -10.21 -18.10
N VAL A 5 -42.96 -9.29 -18.70
CA VAL A 5 -42.58 -7.88 -18.80
C VAL A 5 -42.44 -7.24 -17.43
N PHE A 6 -43.36 -7.53 -16.52
CA PHE A 6 -43.31 -7.04 -15.13
C PHE A 6 -42.06 -7.47 -14.41
N ILE A 7 -41.67 -8.74 -14.51
CA ILE A 7 -40.43 -9.27 -13.94
C ILE A 7 -39.18 -8.58 -14.52
N LEU A 8 -39.14 -8.36 -15.84
CA LEU A 8 -38.02 -7.69 -16.51
C LEU A 8 -37.87 -6.24 -16.04
N VAL A 9 -38.98 -5.53 -15.84
CA VAL A 9 -38.96 -4.14 -15.31
C VAL A 9 -38.41 -4.11 -13.88
N ILE A 10 -38.84 -5.00 -13.01
CA ILE A 10 -38.34 -5.06 -11.64
C ILE A 10 -36.85 -5.40 -11.61
N LEU A 11 -36.40 -6.37 -12.38
CA LEU A 11 -34.99 -6.72 -12.51
C LEU A 11 -34.15 -5.57 -13.06
N GLY A 12 -34.67 -4.80 -14.02
CA GLY A 12 -34.01 -3.62 -14.55
C GLY A 12 -33.81 -2.51 -13.53
N ILE A 13 -34.80 -2.25 -12.68
CA ILE A 13 -34.70 -1.26 -11.60
C ILE A 13 -33.69 -1.71 -10.54
N LEU A 14 -33.74 -2.97 -10.15
CA LEU A 14 -32.78 -3.53 -9.17
C LEU A 14 -31.36 -3.52 -9.70
N ALA A 15 -31.14 -3.86 -10.98
CA ALA A 15 -29.84 -3.81 -11.61
C ALA A 15 -29.27 -2.37 -11.67
N ALA A 16 -30.09 -1.38 -11.97
CA ALA A 16 -29.68 0.02 -12.03
C ALA A 16 -29.13 0.56 -10.69
N VAL A 17 -29.65 0.06 -9.56
CA VAL A 17 -29.20 0.46 -8.22
C VAL A 17 -27.98 -0.35 -7.76
N ALA A 18 -27.87 -1.60 -8.16
CA ALA A 18 -26.79 -2.50 -7.70
C ALA A 18 -25.41 -2.17 -8.31
N ILE A 19 -25.37 -1.78 -9.57
CA ILE A 19 -24.13 -1.54 -10.31
C ILE A 19 -23.24 -0.44 -9.67
N PRO A 20 -23.75 0.77 -9.33
CA PRO A 20 -22.91 1.81 -8.72
C PRO A 20 -22.40 1.43 -7.33
N LYS A 21 -23.16 0.66 -6.55
CA LYS A 21 -22.70 0.19 -5.22
C LYS A 21 -21.54 -0.79 -5.31
N ILE A 22 -21.51 -1.65 -6.32
CA ILE A 22 -20.43 -2.63 -6.51
C ILE A 22 -19.12 -1.93 -6.87
N SER A 23 -19.14 -0.88 -7.66
CA SER A 23 -17.94 -0.11 -8.03
C SER A 23 -17.30 0.59 -6.82
N ALA A 24 -18.09 1.27 -6.00
CA ALA A 24 -17.62 1.90 -4.77
C ALA A 24 -17.03 0.88 -3.78
N SER A 25 -17.66 -0.29 -3.64
CA SER A 25 -17.18 -1.36 -2.76
C SER A 25 -15.84 -1.95 -3.20
N ARG A 26 -15.54 -1.97 -4.50
CA ARG A 26 -14.25 -2.46 -5.02
C ARG A 26 -13.08 -1.54 -4.65
N ASP A 27 -13.28 -0.23 -4.72
CA ASP A 27 -12.24 0.74 -4.37
C ASP A 27 -11.98 0.73 -2.87
N ASP A 28 -13.02 0.63 -2.06
CA ASP A 28 -12.88 0.48 -0.61
C ASP A 28 -12.18 -0.83 -0.23
N ALA A 29 -12.46 -1.93 -0.92
CA ALA A 29 -11.77 -3.20 -0.71
C ALA A 29 -10.27 -3.13 -1.03
N LYS A 30 -9.89 -2.41 -2.09
CA LYS A 30 -8.46 -2.16 -2.40
C LYS A 30 -7.77 -1.33 -1.32
N LEU A 31 -8.44 -0.31 -0.78
CA LEU A 31 -7.91 0.49 0.32
C LEU A 31 -7.65 -0.34 1.57
N VAL A 32 -8.59 -1.20 1.92
CA VAL A 32 -8.43 -2.11 3.08
C VAL A 32 -7.29 -3.10 2.86
N ALA A 33 -7.16 -3.66 1.67
CA ALA A 33 -6.06 -4.55 1.33
C ALA A 33 -4.70 -3.85 1.42
N LEU A 34 -4.56 -2.66 0.82
CA LEU A 34 -3.34 -1.85 0.91
C LEU A 34 -2.98 -1.48 2.35
N LYS A 35 -3.98 -1.10 3.17
CA LYS A 35 -3.79 -0.80 4.59
C LYS A 35 -3.27 -2.02 5.36
N SER A 36 -3.85 -3.19 5.11
CA SER A 36 -3.41 -4.45 5.73
C SER A 36 -1.97 -4.78 5.33
N ASP A 37 -1.64 -4.65 4.06
CA ASP A 37 -0.30 -4.91 3.53
C ASP A 37 0.74 -3.96 4.15
N ILE A 38 0.42 -2.67 4.30
CA ILE A 38 1.30 -1.68 4.93
C ILE A 38 1.55 -2.00 6.40
N ASN A 39 0.50 -2.40 7.13
CA ASN A 39 0.66 -2.82 8.53
C ASN A 39 1.52 -4.08 8.65
N THR A 40 1.36 -5.02 7.74
CA THR A 40 2.21 -6.22 7.65
C THR A 40 3.66 -5.85 7.36
N LEU A 41 3.90 -4.94 6.41
CA LEU A 41 5.24 -4.43 6.12
C LEU A 41 5.90 -3.77 7.34
N LYS A 42 5.15 -2.94 8.09
CA LYS A 42 5.65 -2.27 9.30
C LYS A 42 6.07 -3.24 10.42
N THR A 43 5.42 -4.38 10.51
CA THR A 43 5.65 -5.34 11.60
C THR A 43 6.49 -6.54 11.17
N ALA A 44 6.18 -7.15 10.04
CA ALA A 44 6.81 -8.38 9.59
C ALA A 44 8.22 -8.17 9.04
N PHE A 45 8.44 -7.09 8.28
CA PHE A 45 9.75 -6.84 7.69
C PHE A 45 10.84 -6.55 8.74
N PRO A 46 10.63 -5.66 9.74
CA PRO A 46 11.59 -5.47 10.80
C PRO A 46 11.86 -6.75 11.62
N ALA A 47 10.82 -7.55 11.89
CA ALA A 47 10.98 -8.82 12.58
C ALA A 47 11.83 -9.82 11.79
N TYR A 48 11.59 -9.94 10.48
CA TYR A 48 12.39 -10.75 9.58
C TYR A 48 13.84 -10.28 9.55
N PHE A 49 14.05 -8.97 9.42
CA PHE A 49 15.39 -8.39 9.36
C PHE A 49 16.18 -8.59 10.64
N LEU A 50 15.52 -8.47 11.80
CA LEU A 50 16.14 -8.76 13.10
C LEU A 50 16.54 -10.24 13.24
N ALA A 51 15.76 -11.15 12.66
CA ALA A 51 16.05 -12.57 12.72
C ALA A 51 17.19 -13.00 11.77
N GLN A 52 17.26 -12.40 10.58
CA GLN A 52 18.23 -12.78 9.54
C GLN A 52 19.50 -11.89 9.52
N GLY A 53 19.40 -10.64 10.00
CA GLY A 53 20.47 -9.64 9.95
C GLY A 53 20.66 -8.99 8.58
N GLU A 54 20.01 -9.49 7.55
CA GLU A 54 20.02 -8.96 6.19
C GLU A 54 18.75 -9.34 5.44
N GLY A 55 18.41 -8.63 4.39
CA GLY A 55 17.26 -9.00 3.56
C GLY A 55 16.83 -7.95 2.55
N THR A 56 16.07 -8.40 1.58
CA THR A 56 15.38 -7.57 0.58
C THR A 56 13.88 -7.79 0.72
N PHE A 57 13.07 -6.95 0.08
CA PHE A 57 11.62 -7.14 0.06
C PHE A 57 11.23 -8.47 -0.57
N LEU A 58 11.89 -8.85 -1.66
CA LEU A 58 11.58 -10.10 -2.35
C LEU A 58 11.93 -11.35 -1.54
N SER A 59 12.93 -11.27 -0.66
CA SER A 59 13.31 -12.39 0.21
C SER A 59 12.42 -12.53 1.45
N ALA A 60 11.85 -11.43 1.92
CA ALA A 60 11.16 -11.36 3.20
C ALA A 60 9.63 -11.45 3.10
N ILE A 61 9.05 -10.94 2.03
CA ILE A 61 7.60 -10.70 1.97
C ILE A 61 7.05 -11.04 0.59
N THR A 62 5.86 -11.64 0.59
CA THR A 62 5.07 -11.85 -0.62
C THR A 62 3.86 -10.93 -0.60
N LEU A 63 3.79 -9.99 -1.52
CA LEU A 63 2.66 -9.09 -1.71
C LEU A 63 1.98 -9.35 -3.06
N SER A 64 0.71 -8.98 -3.15
CA SER A 64 -0.06 -9.13 -4.37
C SER A 64 0.44 -8.18 -5.47
N ASN A 65 0.84 -8.74 -6.60
CA ASN A 65 1.19 -7.98 -7.79
C ASN A 65 0.02 -7.18 -8.39
N ALA A 66 -1.21 -7.44 -7.95
CA ALA A 66 -2.37 -6.63 -8.34
C ALA A 66 -2.33 -5.21 -7.73
N ASN A 67 -1.78 -5.09 -6.52
CA ASN A 67 -1.76 -3.85 -5.75
C ASN A 67 -0.38 -3.18 -5.67
N TRP A 68 0.68 -3.95 -5.88
CA TRP A 68 2.05 -3.52 -5.64
C TRP A 68 2.98 -3.82 -6.82
N THR A 69 3.94 -2.96 -7.01
CA THR A 69 5.14 -3.21 -7.83
C THR A 69 6.31 -3.42 -6.87
N LEU A 70 6.92 -4.59 -6.93
CA LEU A 70 8.01 -4.99 -6.03
C LEU A 70 9.34 -5.00 -6.77
N SER A 71 10.36 -4.51 -6.08
CA SER A 71 11.78 -4.66 -6.40
C SER A 71 12.51 -5.12 -5.14
N ASP A 72 13.80 -5.41 -5.24
CA ASP A 72 14.60 -5.82 -4.08
C ASP A 72 14.56 -4.81 -2.94
N TYR A 73 14.65 -3.52 -3.25
CA TYR A 73 14.77 -2.45 -2.25
C TYR A 73 13.65 -1.40 -2.32
N THR A 74 12.67 -1.59 -3.18
CA THR A 74 11.58 -0.62 -3.36
C THR A 74 10.27 -1.32 -3.61
N ILE A 75 9.23 -0.88 -2.92
CA ILE A 75 7.84 -1.28 -3.15
C ILE A 75 7.03 -0.02 -3.46
N GLN A 76 6.21 -0.07 -4.49
CA GLN A 76 5.34 1.04 -4.89
C GLN A 76 3.92 0.55 -5.06
N SER A 77 2.96 1.35 -4.57
CA SER A 77 1.55 1.06 -4.81
C SER A 77 1.20 1.26 -6.28
N LYS A 78 0.38 0.38 -6.83
CA LYS A 78 -0.24 0.58 -8.15
C LYS A 78 -1.41 1.56 -8.11
N LEU A 79 -1.93 1.84 -6.91
CA LEU A 79 -2.81 2.97 -6.71
C LEU A 79 -2.01 4.25 -6.88
N GLN A 80 -2.47 5.12 -7.77
CA GLN A 80 -1.79 6.35 -8.17
C GLN A 80 -2.65 7.56 -7.89
N ASP A 81 -2.01 8.71 -7.71
CA ASP A 81 -2.67 10.00 -7.65
C ASP A 81 -3.05 10.51 -9.06
N SER A 82 -3.65 11.69 -9.14
CA SER A 82 -4.02 12.34 -10.41
C SER A 82 -2.83 12.62 -11.34
N ASN A 83 -1.61 12.65 -10.80
CA ASN A 83 -0.36 12.87 -11.54
C ASN A 83 0.37 11.56 -11.90
N HIS A 84 -0.30 10.42 -11.74
CA HIS A 84 0.26 9.09 -11.99
C HIS A 84 1.44 8.70 -11.08
N ASN A 85 1.60 9.37 -9.92
CA ASN A 85 2.56 8.96 -8.92
C ASN A 85 1.97 7.90 -7.99
N PRO A 86 2.76 6.90 -7.54
CA PRO A 86 2.26 5.92 -6.58
C PRO A 86 1.88 6.60 -5.26
N CYS A 87 0.72 6.28 -4.71
CA CYS A 87 0.24 6.86 -3.45
C CYS A 87 1.20 6.63 -2.30
N ILE A 88 1.82 5.45 -2.28
CA ILE A 88 2.77 5.04 -1.26
C ILE A 88 3.98 4.40 -1.93
N SER A 89 5.15 4.79 -1.49
CA SER A 89 6.42 4.17 -1.82
C SER A 89 7.12 3.74 -0.53
N VAL A 90 7.58 2.51 -0.51
CA VAL A 90 8.37 1.96 0.61
C VAL A 90 9.74 1.63 0.09
N LYS A 91 10.77 2.10 0.77
CA LYS A 91 12.16 1.94 0.36
C LYS A 91 13.00 1.38 1.50
N LEU A 92 13.98 0.57 1.14
CA LEU A 92 15.07 0.22 2.03
C LEU A 92 16.21 1.20 1.81
N LEU A 93 16.77 1.72 2.87
CA LEU A 93 17.84 2.71 2.84
C LEU A 93 19.05 2.23 3.65
N ASN A 94 20.22 2.67 3.23
CA ASN A 94 21.46 2.50 3.98
C ASN A 94 21.69 3.68 4.96
N SER A 95 22.85 3.72 5.60
CA SER A 95 23.24 4.80 6.53
C SER A 95 23.30 6.19 5.90
N ASN A 96 23.45 6.28 4.59
CA ASN A 96 23.56 7.53 3.82
C ASN A 96 22.23 7.96 3.19
N ASP A 97 21.11 7.36 3.59
CA ASP A 97 19.78 7.62 3.05
C ASP A 97 19.66 7.35 1.53
N THR A 98 20.46 6.43 1.03
CA THR A 98 20.41 5.97 -0.37
C THR A 98 19.96 4.52 -0.46
N ILE A 99 19.47 4.11 -1.63
CA ILE A 99 19.09 2.71 -1.88
C ILE A 99 20.38 1.86 -1.84
N PRO A 100 20.43 0.82 -0.99
CA PRO A 100 21.60 -0.03 -0.87
C PRO A 100 21.83 -0.87 -2.13
N THR A 101 23.07 -1.27 -2.34
CA THR A 101 23.46 -2.19 -3.41
C THR A 101 23.56 -3.62 -2.94
N THR A 102 23.66 -3.83 -1.62
CA THR A 102 23.73 -5.16 -1.00
C THR A 102 22.73 -5.31 0.13
N PRO A 103 22.20 -6.52 0.38
CA PRO A 103 21.23 -6.75 1.46
C PRO A 103 21.75 -6.45 2.87
N LYS A 104 23.06 -6.49 3.05
CA LYS A 104 23.74 -6.23 4.34
C LYS A 104 23.81 -4.75 4.70
N ASP A 105 23.73 -3.87 3.69
CA ASP A 105 23.83 -2.42 3.87
C ASP A 105 22.47 -1.78 4.23
N VAL A 106 21.41 -2.57 4.27
CA VAL A 106 20.07 -2.10 4.66
C VAL A 106 20.06 -1.74 6.13
N GLN A 107 19.63 -0.52 6.46
CA GLN A 107 19.54 -0.05 7.85
C GLN A 107 18.18 0.53 8.21
N PHE A 108 17.48 1.08 7.25
CA PHE A 108 16.20 1.75 7.46
C PHE A 108 15.13 1.27 6.50
N LEU A 109 13.90 1.23 7.01
CA LEU A 109 12.69 1.05 6.23
C LEU A 109 11.95 2.39 6.19
N GLU A 110 11.82 2.98 5.02
CA GLU A 110 11.17 4.26 4.82
C GLU A 110 9.84 4.12 4.10
N PHE A 111 8.79 4.67 4.67
CA PHE A 111 7.48 4.83 4.05
C PHE A 111 7.33 6.29 3.63
N SER A 112 7.18 6.55 2.36
CA SER A 112 6.90 7.87 1.82
C SER A 112 5.54 7.89 1.12
N THR A 113 4.80 8.98 1.33
CA THR A 113 3.53 9.24 0.69
C THR A 113 3.67 10.38 -0.28
N GLN A 114 3.03 10.29 -1.42
CA GLN A 114 2.91 11.41 -2.34
C GLN A 114 1.68 12.22 -1.93
N THR A 115 1.91 13.31 -1.22
CA THR A 115 0.88 14.30 -0.87
C THR A 115 0.87 15.42 -1.91
N SER A 116 0.67 15.08 -3.16
CA SER A 116 0.57 16.08 -4.21
C SER A 116 -0.87 16.60 -4.32
N GLY A 117 -1.16 17.65 -3.59
CA GLY A 117 -2.23 18.60 -3.85
C GLY A 117 -3.68 18.12 -3.73
N ASN A 118 -4.49 18.86 -3.00
CA ASN A 118 -5.96 18.83 -2.93
C ASN A 118 -6.63 17.48 -2.72
N ALA A 119 -6.57 17.05 -1.49
CA ALA A 119 -7.05 15.79 -0.95
C ALA A 119 -8.59 15.65 -0.85
N ASN A 120 -9.39 16.49 -1.46
CA ASN A 120 -10.83 16.39 -1.40
C ASN A 120 -11.33 15.32 -2.39
N GLY A 121 -11.42 14.07 -1.92
CA GLY A 121 -12.05 12.97 -2.63
C GLY A 121 -11.11 12.02 -3.37
N ASP A 122 -9.80 12.24 -3.33
CA ASP A 122 -8.83 11.34 -3.93
C ASP A 122 -8.64 10.08 -3.09
N THR A 123 -8.60 8.93 -3.76
CA THR A 123 -8.40 7.62 -3.14
C THR A 123 -7.05 7.52 -2.40
N CYS A 124 -6.01 8.19 -2.92
CA CYS A 124 -4.72 8.31 -2.25
C CYS A 124 -4.83 9.03 -0.90
N ALA A 125 -5.55 10.14 -0.84
CA ALA A 125 -5.74 10.89 0.40
C ALA A 125 -6.47 10.07 1.46
N LYS A 126 -7.52 9.34 1.07
CA LYS A 126 -8.24 8.42 1.97
C LYS A 126 -7.34 7.33 2.51
N LEU A 127 -6.47 6.76 1.66
CA LEU A 127 -5.51 5.75 2.08
C LEU A 127 -4.52 6.32 3.10
N ILE A 128 -3.90 7.45 2.80
CA ILE A 128 -2.92 8.12 3.67
C ILE A 128 -3.53 8.47 5.03
N GLU A 129 -4.74 9.04 5.05
CA GLU A 129 -5.48 9.33 6.27
C GLU A 129 -5.78 8.06 7.07
N SER A 130 -6.21 6.99 6.40
CA SER A 130 -6.58 5.73 7.05
C SER A 130 -5.42 4.99 7.71
N ILE A 131 -4.20 5.18 7.21
CA ILE A 131 -2.97 4.60 7.76
C ILE A 131 -2.24 5.54 8.73
N GLY A 132 -2.70 6.80 8.84
CA GLY A 132 -2.10 7.80 9.72
C GLY A 132 -0.69 8.26 9.30
N LEU A 133 -0.38 8.19 8.01
CA LEU A 133 0.95 8.46 7.46
C LEU A 133 0.98 9.86 6.83
N ASN A 134 0.90 10.90 7.67
CA ASN A 134 0.87 12.29 7.21
C ASN A 134 2.26 12.84 6.81
N ALA A 135 3.31 12.06 7.05
CA ALA A 135 4.70 12.42 6.73
C ALA A 135 5.50 11.13 6.43
N THR A 136 6.70 11.30 5.93
CA THR A 136 7.64 10.19 5.74
C THR A 136 7.93 9.53 7.08
N LEU A 137 7.69 8.21 7.15
CA LEU A 137 8.00 7.40 8.32
C LEU A 137 9.25 6.58 8.04
N LYS A 138 10.27 6.77 8.87
CA LYS A 138 11.54 6.04 8.79
C LYS A 138 11.70 5.14 10.03
N ILE A 139 11.83 3.84 9.81
CA ILE A 139 11.96 2.84 10.86
C ILE A 139 13.38 2.29 10.81
N PRO A 140 14.18 2.40 11.91
CA PRO A 140 15.48 1.75 11.98
C PRO A 140 15.29 0.23 12.11
N LEU A 141 15.98 -0.53 11.26
CA LEU A 141 15.95 -1.99 11.26
C LEU A 141 17.04 -2.59 12.15
N LEU A 142 18.18 -1.91 12.21
CA LEU A 142 19.27 -2.25 13.12
C LEU A 142 19.27 -1.21 14.24
N SER A 143 19.03 -1.64 15.46
CA SER A 143 19.22 -0.81 16.63
C SER A 143 20.72 -0.70 16.93
N ASN A 144 21.39 0.28 16.35
CA ASN A 144 22.77 0.64 16.74
C ASN A 144 22.84 1.38 18.09
N SER A 145 21.73 1.46 18.80
CA SER A 145 21.64 2.22 20.05
C SER A 145 21.75 1.36 21.31
N ILE A 146 22.19 0.10 21.18
CA ILE A 146 22.68 -0.62 22.36
C ILE A 146 24.17 -0.33 22.48
N VAL A 147 24.47 0.85 22.98
CA VAL A 147 25.80 1.15 23.51
C VAL A 147 25.81 0.60 24.93
N PHE A 148 26.47 -0.49 25.08
CA PHE A 148 26.83 -1.00 26.42
C PHE A 148 28.02 -0.25 26.95
#